data_27424a6dcb709d75fc4ae26ae66d7689
#
_entry.id   27424a6dcb709d75fc4ae26ae66d7689
#
_cell.length_a   1.000
_cell.length_b   1.000
_cell.length_c   1.000
_cell.angle_alpha   90.00
_cell.angle_beta   90.00
_cell.angle_gamma   90.00
#
_symmetry.space_group_name_H-M   'P 1'
#
loop_
_entity.id
_entity.type
_entity.pdbx_description
1 polymer ?
#
loop_
_entity_poly.entity_id
_entity_poly.type
_entity_poly.pdbx_seq_one_letter_code
_entity_poly.pdbx_strand_id
1 'polypeptide(L)'
;AMKEEVGAKAFYRTGGMSFEKTRKFFLNSYGLFTDQTFYMSGAQISVNARKGEGDDIQGRTFPDGHGYMAQAGYEFIDERDFIAGARIIAHEALELCFAPSAPVGVRHAIILPGEFNLHGGHETIHGFEGDRCLGTEWTLAGGSFFMRILPQIGTFRFGSEHVNIVADSSIERGVGTYLYDDEGSPRQRYHLVKDGIWVGLLTSRESMPLLNARIGREYFKQSGGSMRAQSAGDIPLSRMTNILIEPGHLDFEAMKDSAPEGTVMFGSNKSWTIDDYRRHFQFGVEIAWEKVRGRWELRKNALYYGDNLKFWRNCLGFADDRSWVLYGLPNCGKGDPIQSMKTGHGTSPAYFKDVNIGIAGA
;
A
#
# COMPACT_ATOMS: atom_id res chain seq x y z
N ALA A 1 14.56 -0.40 -25.89
CA ALA A 1 14.50 0.83 -25.12
C ALA A 1 15.47 0.78 -23.94
N MET A 2 15.22 -0.03 -22.90
CA MET A 2 16.11 -0.12 -21.72
C MET A 2 17.58 -0.37 -22.06
N LYS A 3 17.86 -1.21 -23.06
CA LYS A 3 19.23 -1.49 -23.49
C LYS A 3 19.89 -0.27 -24.15
N GLU A 4 19.11 0.54 -24.84
CA GLU A 4 19.60 1.77 -25.50
C GLU A 4 19.95 2.84 -24.48
N GLU A 5 19.13 3.03 -23.43
CA GLU A 5 19.33 4.08 -22.42
C GLU A 5 20.47 3.74 -21.44
N VAL A 6 20.54 2.51 -20.95
CA VAL A 6 21.50 2.11 -19.89
C VAL A 6 22.79 1.53 -20.50
N GLY A 7 22.73 1.06 -21.75
CA GLY A 7 23.88 0.52 -22.44
C GLY A 7 24.54 -0.65 -21.71
N ALA A 8 25.86 -0.65 -21.67
CA ALA A 8 26.67 -1.73 -21.08
C ALA A 8 26.60 -1.80 -19.53
N LYS A 9 26.13 -0.77 -18.85
CA LYS A 9 26.04 -0.69 -17.37
C LYS A 9 24.78 -1.36 -16.82
N ALA A 10 23.73 -1.57 -17.62
CA ALA A 10 22.58 -2.37 -17.24
C ALA A 10 22.93 -3.85 -17.33
N PHE A 11 22.77 -4.58 -16.25
CA PHE A 11 23.08 -6.01 -16.23
C PHE A 11 21.83 -6.90 -16.09
N TYR A 12 20.69 -6.38 -15.63
CA TYR A 12 19.46 -7.12 -15.48
C TYR A 12 18.24 -6.28 -15.87
N ARG A 13 17.38 -6.85 -16.70
CA ARG A 13 16.15 -6.23 -17.18
C ARG A 13 15.08 -7.31 -17.26
N THR A 14 13.92 -7.03 -16.72
CA THR A 14 12.77 -7.94 -16.83
C THR A 14 11.54 -7.16 -17.27
N GLY A 15 10.59 -7.91 -17.83
CA GLY A 15 9.25 -7.45 -18.08
C GLY A 15 8.32 -8.63 -18.07
N GLY A 16 7.13 -8.44 -17.55
CA GLY A 16 6.11 -9.45 -17.47
C GLY A 16 4.72 -8.87 -17.59
N MET A 17 3.81 -9.68 -18.12
CA MET A 17 2.38 -9.41 -18.18
C MET A 17 1.64 -10.61 -17.60
N SER A 18 0.51 -10.37 -16.97
CA SER A 18 -0.40 -11.41 -16.48
C SER A 18 -1.83 -11.05 -16.81
N PHE A 19 -2.59 -12.05 -17.24
CA PHE A 19 -4.02 -11.94 -17.51
C PHE A 19 -4.72 -13.11 -16.85
N GLU A 20 -5.76 -12.81 -16.09
CA GLU A 20 -6.52 -13.81 -15.37
C GLU A 20 -8.01 -13.57 -15.56
N LYS A 21 -8.75 -14.63 -15.81
CA LYS A 21 -10.21 -14.64 -15.76
C LYS A 21 -10.64 -15.65 -14.71
N THR A 22 -11.30 -15.18 -13.66
CA THR A 22 -11.87 -16.03 -12.62
C THR A 22 -13.38 -15.91 -12.63
N ARG A 23 -14.10 -17.04 -12.69
CA ARG A 23 -15.55 -17.10 -12.45
C ARG A 23 -15.81 -17.82 -11.15
N LYS A 24 -16.52 -17.18 -10.25
CA LYS A 24 -16.78 -17.65 -8.89
C LYS A 24 -18.30 -17.81 -8.68
N PHE A 25 -18.69 -19.01 -8.33
CA PHE A 25 -20.02 -19.32 -7.84
C PHE A 25 -19.98 -19.43 -6.32
N PHE A 26 -20.94 -18.81 -5.65
CA PHE A 26 -21.10 -18.93 -4.22
C PHE A 26 -22.57 -19.18 -3.88
N LEU A 27 -22.81 -20.15 -3.01
CA LEU A 27 -24.12 -20.52 -2.49
C LEU A 27 -24.03 -20.72 -0.99
N ASN A 28 -25.00 -20.24 -0.24
CA ASN A 28 -25.10 -20.49 1.19
C ASN A 28 -26.50 -20.97 1.64
N SER A 29 -26.61 -21.43 2.88
CA SER A 29 -27.85 -21.93 3.48
C SER A 29 -28.93 -20.86 3.68
N TYR A 30 -28.59 -19.57 3.54
CA TYR A 30 -29.55 -18.46 3.63
C TYR A 30 -30.22 -18.15 2.28
N GLY A 31 -29.94 -18.96 1.25
CA GLY A 31 -30.54 -18.81 -0.09
C GLY A 31 -29.82 -17.80 -0.99
N LEU A 32 -28.66 -17.27 -0.61
CA LEU A 32 -27.86 -16.46 -1.49
C LEU A 32 -27.19 -17.35 -2.54
N PHE A 33 -27.34 -16.99 -3.81
CA PHE A 33 -26.56 -17.51 -4.93
C PHE A 33 -25.92 -16.35 -5.67
N THR A 34 -24.61 -16.43 -5.91
CA THR A 34 -23.89 -15.44 -6.70
C THR A 34 -23.07 -16.09 -7.79
N ASP A 35 -22.97 -15.41 -8.93
CA ASP A 35 -22.14 -15.76 -10.07
C ASP A 35 -21.33 -14.50 -10.44
N GLN A 36 -20.06 -14.47 -10.09
CA GLN A 36 -19.18 -13.32 -10.27
C GLN A 36 -18.03 -13.68 -11.20
N THR A 37 -17.78 -12.85 -12.21
CA THR A 37 -16.63 -12.99 -13.11
C THR A 37 -15.70 -11.81 -12.95
N PHE A 38 -14.41 -12.10 -12.77
CA PHE A 38 -13.36 -11.13 -12.60
C PHE A 38 -12.36 -11.25 -13.75
N TYR A 39 -11.98 -10.13 -14.34
CA TYR A 39 -10.87 -10.02 -15.29
C TYR A 39 -9.79 -9.19 -14.65
N MET A 40 -8.61 -9.76 -14.52
CA MET A 40 -7.45 -9.11 -13.89
C MET A 40 -6.31 -9.03 -14.89
N SER A 41 -5.74 -7.87 -15.06
CA SER A 41 -4.57 -7.63 -15.89
C SER A 41 -3.49 -6.94 -15.11
N GLY A 42 -2.25 -7.32 -15.36
CA GLY A 42 -1.08 -6.69 -14.76
C GLY A 42 0.09 -6.69 -15.71
N ALA A 43 0.94 -5.67 -15.61
CA ALA A 43 2.20 -5.60 -16.33
C ALA A 43 3.21 -4.78 -15.54
N GLN A 44 4.47 -5.19 -15.58
CA GLN A 44 5.56 -4.48 -14.96
C GLN A 44 6.85 -4.70 -15.74
N ILE A 45 7.68 -3.70 -15.81
CA ILE A 45 9.06 -3.78 -16.28
C ILE A 45 10.01 -3.29 -15.19
N SER A 46 11.20 -3.85 -15.15
CA SER A 46 12.24 -3.44 -14.20
C SER A 46 13.62 -3.44 -14.82
N VAL A 47 14.49 -2.62 -14.27
CA VAL A 47 15.90 -2.53 -14.64
C VAL A 47 16.75 -2.44 -13.38
N ASN A 48 17.88 -3.16 -13.39
CA ASN A 48 18.95 -3.02 -12.40
C ASN A 48 20.23 -2.56 -13.09
N ALA A 49 20.86 -1.55 -12.53
CA ALA A 49 22.12 -0.99 -13.00
C ALA A 49 23.15 -0.93 -11.87
N ARG A 50 24.43 -0.94 -12.23
CA ARG A 50 25.56 -0.68 -11.34
C ARG A 50 26.67 0.04 -12.07
N LYS A 51 27.47 0.81 -11.36
CA LYS A 51 28.58 1.56 -11.93
C LYS A 51 29.75 0.64 -12.31
N GLY A 52 30.09 -0.31 -11.43
CA GLY A 52 31.15 -1.28 -11.61
C GLY A 52 30.87 -2.57 -10.86
N GLU A 53 31.75 -3.56 -11.00
CA GLU A 53 31.65 -4.80 -10.25
C GLU A 53 31.93 -4.55 -8.76
N GLY A 54 31.01 -4.99 -7.88
CA GLY A 54 31.07 -4.73 -6.43
C GLY A 54 30.40 -3.44 -5.97
N ASP A 55 29.96 -2.56 -6.87
CA ASP A 55 29.20 -1.36 -6.52
C ASP A 55 27.74 -1.70 -6.20
N ASP A 56 27.06 -0.80 -5.48
CA ASP A 56 25.64 -0.88 -5.14
C ASP A 56 24.78 -1.03 -6.38
N ILE A 57 23.84 -1.97 -6.32
CA ILE A 57 22.84 -2.16 -7.34
C ILE A 57 21.71 -1.17 -7.15
N GLN A 58 21.41 -0.40 -8.20
CA GLN A 58 20.27 0.50 -8.24
C GLN A 58 19.19 -0.05 -9.16
N GLY A 59 17.99 -0.24 -8.61
CA GLY A 59 16.86 -0.80 -9.33
C GLY A 59 15.73 0.21 -9.50
N ARG A 60 15.03 0.13 -10.64
CA ARG A 60 13.81 0.90 -10.91
C ARG A 60 12.76 0.01 -11.54
N THR A 61 11.50 0.27 -11.22
CA THR A 61 10.33 -0.43 -11.78
C THR A 61 9.37 0.55 -12.44
N PHE A 62 8.61 0.07 -13.43
CA PHE A 62 7.48 0.78 -14.03
C PHE A 62 6.34 -0.22 -14.34
N PRO A 63 5.09 0.06 -13.96
CA PRO A 63 4.68 1.11 -13.02
C PRO A 63 5.36 0.98 -11.66
N ASP A 64 5.33 2.06 -10.89
CA ASP A 64 6.05 2.20 -9.62
C ASP A 64 5.75 1.10 -8.60
N GLY A 65 6.78 0.53 -8.02
CA GLY A 65 6.70 -0.37 -6.89
C GLY A 65 5.94 -1.67 -7.20
N HIS A 66 4.99 -2.01 -6.32
CA HIS A 66 4.23 -3.26 -6.40
C HIS A 66 2.84 -3.13 -7.04
N GLY A 67 2.44 -1.93 -7.45
CA GLY A 67 1.09 -1.61 -7.89
C GLY A 67 0.86 -1.77 -9.39
N TYR A 68 1.01 -2.95 -9.92
CA TYR A 68 0.98 -3.20 -11.36
C TYR A 68 -0.22 -4.01 -11.88
N MET A 69 -1.30 -4.11 -11.10
CA MET A 69 -2.53 -4.82 -11.51
C MET A 69 -3.77 -3.95 -11.42
N ALA A 70 -4.79 -4.30 -12.22
CA ALA A 70 -6.14 -3.76 -12.11
C ALA A 70 -7.18 -4.83 -12.46
N GLN A 71 -8.40 -4.65 -11.97
CA GLN A 71 -9.56 -5.37 -12.48
C GLN A 71 -9.97 -4.75 -13.82
N ALA A 72 -9.34 -5.23 -14.88
CA ALA A 72 -9.43 -4.70 -16.24
C ALA A 72 -9.05 -5.78 -17.27
N GLY A 73 -9.29 -5.50 -18.54
CA GLY A 73 -8.79 -6.27 -19.67
C GLY A 73 -7.43 -5.76 -20.17
N TYR A 74 -7.18 -5.93 -21.47
CA TYR A 74 -5.92 -5.52 -22.09
C TYR A 74 -5.74 -3.99 -22.11
N GLU A 75 -6.83 -3.23 -22.01
CA GLU A 75 -6.81 -1.77 -21.89
C GLU A 75 -5.92 -1.25 -20.76
N PHE A 76 -5.74 -2.04 -19.68
CA PHE A 76 -4.78 -1.72 -18.62
C PHE A 76 -3.36 -1.54 -19.13
N ILE A 77 -2.98 -2.30 -20.17
CA ILE A 77 -1.66 -2.24 -20.80
C ILE A 77 -1.59 -1.06 -21.77
N ASP A 78 -2.64 -0.87 -22.59
CA ASP A 78 -2.69 0.18 -23.61
C ASP A 78 -2.71 1.60 -23.02
N GLU A 79 -3.29 1.75 -21.83
CA GLU A 79 -3.35 3.03 -21.11
C GLU A 79 -1.97 3.49 -20.57
N ARG A 80 -0.96 2.64 -20.63
CA ARG A 80 0.39 2.91 -20.09
C ARG A 80 1.42 2.82 -21.17
N ASP A 81 2.17 3.89 -21.34
CA ASP A 81 3.33 3.89 -22.27
C ASP A 81 4.52 3.16 -21.64
N PHE A 82 4.53 1.83 -21.76
CA PHE A 82 5.65 1.00 -21.28
C PHE A 82 6.97 1.28 -21.99
N ILE A 83 6.95 1.81 -23.22
CA ILE A 83 8.17 2.16 -23.94
C ILE A 83 8.77 3.43 -23.34
N ALA A 84 7.97 4.47 -23.12
CA ALA A 84 8.43 5.67 -22.43
C ALA A 84 8.84 5.34 -20.98
N GLY A 85 8.04 4.55 -20.25
CA GLY A 85 8.37 4.07 -18.91
C GLY A 85 9.71 3.33 -18.85
N ALA A 86 9.99 2.47 -19.83
CA ALA A 86 11.27 1.76 -19.91
C ALA A 86 12.48 2.71 -20.07
N ARG A 87 12.32 3.77 -20.85
CA ARG A 87 13.38 4.79 -20.99
C ARG A 87 13.61 5.56 -19.71
N ILE A 88 12.52 6.00 -19.06
CA ILE A 88 12.58 6.74 -17.79
C ILE A 88 13.31 5.91 -16.73
N ILE A 89 12.85 4.68 -16.44
CA ILE A 89 13.46 3.86 -15.40
C ILE A 89 14.90 3.44 -15.70
N ALA A 90 15.25 3.28 -16.98
CA ALA A 90 16.62 2.97 -17.39
C ALA A 90 17.56 4.14 -17.14
N HIS A 91 17.11 5.36 -17.43
CA HIS A 91 17.86 6.60 -17.19
C HIS A 91 18.03 6.82 -15.68
N GLU A 92 16.93 6.77 -14.91
CA GLU A 92 16.95 6.93 -13.47
C GLU A 92 17.82 5.89 -12.75
N ALA A 93 17.77 4.61 -13.15
CA ALA A 93 18.63 3.58 -12.57
C ALA A 93 20.12 3.87 -12.79
N LEU A 94 20.48 4.42 -13.95
CA LEU A 94 21.85 4.82 -14.24
C LEU A 94 22.26 6.05 -13.43
N GLU A 95 21.42 7.08 -13.34
CA GLU A 95 21.69 8.28 -12.55
C GLU A 95 21.86 7.94 -11.06
N LEU A 96 21.01 7.05 -10.53
CA LEU A 96 21.11 6.56 -9.16
C LEU A 96 22.47 5.92 -8.83
N CYS A 97 23.12 5.28 -9.82
CA CYS A 97 24.48 4.75 -9.59
C CYS A 97 25.51 5.84 -9.22
N PHE A 98 25.27 7.08 -9.60
CA PHE A 98 26.16 8.22 -9.35
C PHE A 98 25.60 9.17 -8.27
N ALA A 99 24.34 9.01 -7.88
CA ALA A 99 23.72 9.86 -6.88
C ALA A 99 24.37 9.67 -5.49
N PRO A 100 24.44 10.73 -4.68
CA PRO A 100 24.84 10.60 -3.28
C PRO A 100 23.75 9.81 -2.51
N SER A 101 24.16 9.20 -1.38
CA SER A 101 23.23 8.55 -0.47
C SER A 101 22.27 9.58 0.16
N ALA A 102 21.11 9.10 0.59
CA ALA A 102 20.14 9.93 1.30
C ALA A 102 20.74 10.51 2.59
N PRO A 103 20.25 11.68 3.06
CA PRO A 103 20.66 12.23 4.34
C PRO A 103 20.14 11.36 5.49
N VAL A 104 20.80 11.38 6.62
CA VAL A 104 20.40 10.73 7.86
C VAL A 104 19.82 11.77 8.83
N GLY A 105 18.83 11.38 9.64
CA GLY A 105 18.26 12.19 10.72
C GLY A 105 16.77 12.43 10.60
N VAL A 106 16.24 13.30 11.46
CA VAL A 106 14.82 13.64 11.49
C VAL A 106 14.54 14.78 10.51
N ARG A 107 13.60 14.58 9.61
CA ARG A 107 13.28 15.55 8.54
C ARG A 107 11.81 15.57 8.19
N HIS A 108 11.40 16.55 7.42
CA HIS A 108 10.14 16.49 6.69
C HIS A 108 10.24 15.46 5.55
N ALA A 109 9.14 14.81 5.24
CA ALA A 109 9.06 13.81 4.19
C ALA A 109 7.81 13.99 3.32
N ILE A 110 7.97 13.89 2.00
CA ILE A 110 6.88 13.70 1.06
C ILE A 110 6.98 12.26 0.57
N ILE A 111 5.89 11.49 0.67
CA ILE A 111 5.88 10.09 0.26
C ILE A 111 4.92 9.93 -0.90
N LEU A 112 5.46 9.50 -2.05
CA LEU A 112 4.70 9.34 -3.28
C LEU A 112 3.85 8.06 -3.26
N PRO A 113 2.78 7.98 -4.07
CA PRO A 113 1.90 6.82 -4.11
C PRO A 113 2.59 5.48 -4.34
N GLY A 114 3.66 5.42 -5.14
CA GLY A 114 4.44 4.19 -5.39
C GLY A 114 5.06 3.58 -4.14
N GLU A 115 5.34 4.37 -3.12
CA GLU A 115 5.77 3.92 -1.80
C GLU A 115 4.59 3.85 -0.82
N PHE A 116 3.76 4.90 -0.76
CA PHE A 116 2.78 5.05 0.32
C PHE A 116 1.62 4.07 0.21
N ASN A 117 1.30 3.57 -0.99
CA ASN A 117 0.33 2.49 -1.16
C ASN A 117 0.75 1.21 -0.40
N LEU A 118 2.05 0.89 -0.36
CA LEU A 118 2.51 -0.26 0.41
C LEU A 118 2.57 0.04 1.90
N HIS A 119 3.20 1.14 2.33
CA HIS A 119 3.29 1.47 3.75
C HIS A 119 1.93 1.78 4.36
N GLY A 120 1.27 2.85 3.86
CA GLY A 120 0.04 3.39 4.45
C GLY A 120 -1.19 2.56 4.09
N GLY A 121 -1.31 2.18 2.83
CA GLY A 121 -2.45 1.46 2.29
C GLY A 121 -2.45 -0.05 2.58
N HIS A 122 -1.29 -0.68 2.71
CA HIS A 122 -1.17 -2.13 2.88
C HIS A 122 -0.65 -2.53 4.25
N GLU A 123 0.63 -2.33 4.54
CA GLU A 123 1.27 -2.89 5.73
C GLU A 123 0.68 -2.36 7.04
N THR A 124 0.37 -1.07 7.11
CA THR A 124 -0.31 -0.48 8.27
C THR A 124 -1.71 -1.10 8.48
N ILE A 125 -2.43 -1.37 7.39
CA ILE A 125 -3.84 -1.80 7.45
C ILE A 125 -4.00 -3.27 7.83
N HIS A 126 -2.98 -4.08 7.73
CA HIS A 126 -3.01 -5.39 8.38
C HIS A 126 -3.33 -5.32 9.87
N GLY A 127 -2.98 -4.24 10.55
CA GLY A 127 -3.37 -3.98 11.93
C GLY A 127 -4.88 -3.75 12.14
N PHE A 128 -5.65 -3.45 11.07
CA PHE A 128 -7.09 -3.23 11.14
C PHE A 128 -7.92 -4.48 10.80
N GLU A 129 -7.31 -5.63 10.56
CA GLU A 129 -8.01 -6.89 10.37
C GLU A 129 -8.56 -7.37 11.71
N GLY A 130 -9.87 -7.66 11.76
CA GLY A 130 -10.59 -7.94 13.01
C GLY A 130 -10.10 -9.17 13.76
N ASP A 131 -9.72 -10.23 13.04
CA ASP A 131 -9.14 -11.46 13.60
C ASP A 131 -7.77 -11.19 14.26
N ARG A 132 -6.92 -10.32 13.68
CA ARG A 132 -5.67 -9.87 14.31
C ARG A 132 -5.91 -9.05 15.57
N CYS A 133 -6.96 -8.20 15.55
CA CYS A 133 -7.37 -7.44 16.73
C CYS A 133 -7.95 -8.31 17.86
N LEU A 134 -8.51 -9.47 17.53
CA LEU A 134 -8.96 -10.48 18.49
C LEU A 134 -7.81 -11.37 18.97
N GLY A 135 -6.70 -11.45 18.24
CA GLY A 135 -5.60 -12.38 18.49
C GLY A 135 -5.90 -13.82 18.05
N THR A 136 -6.86 -14.00 17.13
CA THR A 136 -7.21 -15.31 16.57
C THR A 136 -6.38 -15.66 15.34
N GLU A 137 -5.63 -14.69 14.80
CA GLU A 137 -4.72 -14.87 13.68
C GLU A 137 -3.31 -14.43 14.09
N TRP A 138 -2.52 -15.36 14.61
CA TRP A 138 -1.13 -15.14 15.04
C TRP A 138 -0.10 -15.76 14.11
N THR A 139 -0.54 -16.59 13.17
CA THR A 139 0.39 -17.27 12.30
C THR A 139 1.23 -16.27 11.47
N LEU A 140 1.61 -16.39 10.40
CA LEU A 140 2.52 -15.71 9.50
C LEU A 140 2.77 -14.19 9.70
N ALA A 141 1.85 -13.41 10.22
CA ALA A 141 1.94 -11.96 10.18
C ALA A 141 1.53 -11.26 11.49
N GLY A 142 1.53 -11.99 12.58
CA GLY A 142 1.31 -11.44 13.92
C GLY A 142 -0.09 -10.90 14.17
N GLY A 143 -0.23 -10.12 15.22
CA GLY A 143 -1.47 -9.52 15.66
C GLY A 143 -1.61 -8.05 15.27
N SER A 144 -2.17 -7.27 16.18
CA SER A 144 -2.36 -5.84 16.05
C SER A 144 -2.14 -5.15 17.40
N PHE A 145 -1.56 -3.97 17.39
CA PHE A 145 -1.49 -3.14 18.60
C PHE A 145 -2.89 -2.73 19.10
N PHE A 146 -3.93 -2.73 18.25
CA PHE A 146 -5.30 -2.47 18.63
C PHE A 146 -5.90 -3.51 19.60
N MET A 147 -5.33 -4.72 19.68
CA MET A 147 -5.77 -5.76 20.62
C MET A 147 -5.92 -5.25 22.06
N ARG A 148 -5.02 -4.34 22.46
CA ARG A 148 -4.96 -3.80 23.84
C ARG A 148 -5.89 -2.62 24.06
N ILE A 149 -6.41 -2.02 23.00
CA ILE A 149 -7.17 -0.76 23.06
C ILE A 149 -8.51 -0.87 22.31
N LEU A 150 -9.02 -2.08 22.05
CA LEU A 150 -10.31 -2.31 21.37
C LEU A 150 -11.47 -1.47 21.93
N PRO A 151 -11.65 -1.31 23.27
CA PRO A 151 -12.72 -0.46 23.81
C PRO A 151 -12.64 1.02 23.43
N GLN A 152 -11.48 1.49 22.96
CA GLN A 152 -11.27 2.89 22.56
C GLN A 152 -11.67 3.18 21.11
N ILE A 153 -12.18 2.17 20.36
CA ILE A 153 -12.68 2.39 19.01
C ILE A 153 -13.75 3.49 18.99
N GLY A 154 -13.69 4.39 18.04
CA GLY A 154 -14.54 5.59 17.94
C GLY A 154 -14.01 6.80 18.69
N THR A 155 -12.95 6.68 19.51
CA THR A 155 -12.37 7.79 20.28
C THR A 155 -10.85 7.87 20.18
N PHE A 156 -10.17 6.76 19.88
CA PHE A 156 -8.73 6.72 19.81
C PHE A 156 -8.19 7.50 18.60
N ARG A 157 -7.32 8.46 18.86
CA ARG A 157 -6.64 9.23 17.81
C ARG A 157 -5.48 8.42 17.22
N PHE A 158 -5.72 7.91 16.03
CA PHE A 158 -4.73 7.15 15.25
C PHE A 158 -3.76 8.08 14.52
N GLY A 159 -4.28 9.08 13.82
CA GLY A 159 -3.51 10.01 13.01
C GLY A 159 -3.89 11.48 13.26
N SER A 160 -3.32 12.40 12.46
CA SER A 160 -3.78 13.79 12.41
C SER A 160 -5.19 13.88 11.82
N GLU A 161 -5.83 15.04 11.90
CA GLU A 161 -7.17 15.29 11.33
C GLU A 161 -7.24 15.12 9.80
N HIS A 162 -6.11 15.16 9.12
CA HIS A 162 -6.02 14.97 7.67
C HIS A 162 -6.15 13.51 7.24
N VAL A 163 -6.07 12.55 8.19
CA VAL A 163 -6.03 11.12 7.88
C VAL A 163 -7.44 10.55 7.78
N ASN A 164 -7.84 10.20 6.58
CA ASN A 164 -9.08 9.49 6.26
C ASN A 164 -8.75 8.21 5.48
N ILE A 165 -9.06 7.05 6.05
CA ILE A 165 -8.78 5.74 5.45
C ILE A 165 -10.09 4.97 5.32
N VAL A 166 -10.36 4.46 4.12
CA VAL A 166 -11.59 3.77 3.75
C VAL A 166 -11.29 2.37 3.27
N ALA A 167 -12.08 1.40 3.68
CA ALA A 167 -12.20 0.10 3.03
C ALA A 167 -13.35 0.16 2.01
N ASP A 168 -13.09 -0.15 0.75
CA ASP A 168 -14.06 -0.05 -0.33
C ASP A 168 -13.98 -1.27 -1.26
N SER A 169 -14.96 -2.16 -1.17
CA SER A 169 -15.08 -3.32 -2.07
C SER A 169 -15.93 -3.01 -3.33
N SER A 170 -16.16 -1.72 -3.64
CA SER A 170 -17.00 -1.30 -4.77
C SER A 170 -16.29 -0.40 -5.78
N ILE A 171 -15.09 0.10 -5.50
CA ILE A 171 -14.38 1.00 -6.39
C ILE A 171 -14.08 0.33 -7.72
N GLU A 172 -14.37 1.02 -8.82
CA GLU A 172 -14.12 0.54 -10.16
C GLU A 172 -12.62 0.26 -10.37
N ARG A 173 -12.31 -0.84 -11.09
CA ARG A 173 -10.95 -1.30 -11.42
C ARG A 173 -10.10 -1.75 -10.23
N GLY A 174 -10.62 -1.67 -9.00
CA GLY A 174 -9.93 -2.16 -7.81
C GLY A 174 -9.83 -3.69 -7.81
N VAL A 175 -8.64 -4.25 -7.60
CA VAL A 175 -8.44 -5.72 -7.58
C VAL A 175 -9.08 -6.40 -6.36
N GLY A 176 -9.50 -5.63 -5.37
CA GLY A 176 -10.28 -6.06 -4.22
C GLY A 176 -11.78 -5.78 -4.35
N THR A 177 -12.29 -5.51 -5.56
CA THR A 177 -13.72 -5.22 -5.81
C THR A 177 -14.50 -6.48 -6.13
N TYR A 178 -15.67 -6.62 -5.51
CA TYR A 178 -16.61 -7.73 -5.69
C TYR A 178 -18.03 -7.30 -5.31
N LEU A 179 -19.04 -8.10 -5.63
CA LEU A 179 -20.43 -7.87 -5.20
C LEU A 179 -20.72 -8.44 -3.81
N TYR A 180 -20.20 -9.65 -3.54
CA TYR A 180 -20.31 -10.34 -2.27
C TYR A 180 -18.96 -10.95 -1.91
N ASP A 181 -18.63 -10.93 -0.62
CA ASP A 181 -17.47 -11.64 -0.07
C ASP A 181 -17.73 -13.16 0.05
N ASP A 182 -16.77 -13.89 0.55
CA ASP A 182 -16.84 -15.35 0.65
C ASP A 182 -17.59 -15.89 1.87
N GLU A 183 -18.24 -15.00 2.64
CA GLU A 183 -19.30 -15.31 3.61
C GLU A 183 -20.70 -14.93 3.10
N GLY A 184 -20.80 -14.33 1.92
CA GLY A 184 -22.05 -13.80 1.37
C GLY A 184 -22.44 -12.44 1.92
N SER A 185 -21.52 -11.68 2.49
CA SER A 185 -21.76 -10.29 2.88
C SER A 185 -21.64 -9.39 1.65
N PRO A 186 -22.58 -8.44 1.43
CA PRO A 186 -22.52 -7.55 0.27
C PRO A 186 -21.32 -6.59 0.36
N ARG A 187 -20.88 -6.12 -0.82
CA ARG A 187 -19.85 -5.09 -0.92
C ARG A 187 -20.21 -3.84 -0.12
N GLN A 188 -19.21 -3.22 0.47
CA GLN A 188 -19.40 -2.04 1.30
C GLN A 188 -18.27 -1.03 1.09
N ARG A 189 -18.57 0.22 1.48
CA ARG A 189 -17.59 1.31 1.63
C ARG A 189 -17.78 1.93 3.00
N TYR A 190 -16.73 1.92 3.84
CA TYR A 190 -16.79 2.46 5.20
C TYR A 190 -15.40 2.91 5.67
N HIS A 191 -15.38 3.86 6.62
CA HIS A 191 -14.12 4.35 7.17
C HIS A 191 -13.51 3.37 8.18
N LEU A 192 -12.22 3.18 8.08
CA LEU A 192 -11.35 2.59 9.12
C LEU A 192 -10.82 3.70 10.06
N VAL A 193 -10.42 4.82 9.46
CA VAL A 193 -10.03 6.05 10.15
C VAL A 193 -10.80 7.21 9.54
N LYS A 194 -11.38 8.07 10.37
CA LYS A 194 -12.06 9.28 9.95
C LYS A 194 -11.57 10.48 10.77
N ASP A 195 -11.11 11.53 10.09
CA ASP A 195 -10.55 12.74 10.72
C ASP A 195 -9.49 12.39 11.80
N GLY A 196 -8.66 11.40 11.49
CA GLY A 196 -7.63 10.86 12.37
C GLY A 196 -8.12 9.97 13.51
N ILE A 197 -9.41 9.76 13.67
CA ILE A 197 -9.99 8.88 14.69
C ILE A 197 -10.17 7.47 14.13
N TRP A 198 -9.70 6.47 14.85
CA TRP A 198 -9.97 5.06 14.54
C TRP A 198 -11.44 4.73 14.75
N VAL A 199 -12.16 4.37 13.68
CA VAL A 199 -13.62 4.14 13.70
C VAL A 199 -14.04 2.80 13.12
N GLY A 200 -13.15 2.03 12.51
CA GLY A 200 -13.53 0.80 11.84
C GLY A 200 -12.47 -0.28 11.85
N LEU A 201 -12.89 -1.49 11.55
CA LEU A 201 -12.06 -2.68 11.34
C LEU A 201 -12.55 -3.44 10.13
N LEU A 202 -11.68 -4.23 9.52
CA LEU A 202 -12.04 -5.25 8.53
C LEU A 202 -12.65 -6.42 9.28
N THR A 203 -13.97 -6.59 9.17
CA THR A 203 -14.73 -7.56 9.99
C THR A 203 -15.40 -8.63 9.12
N SER A 204 -15.63 -9.79 9.72
CA SER A 204 -16.42 -10.90 9.22
C SER A 204 -17.70 -11.05 10.02
N ARG A 205 -18.61 -11.92 9.55
CA ARG A 205 -19.80 -12.32 10.32
C ARG A 205 -19.44 -13.02 11.62
N GLU A 206 -18.34 -13.77 11.62
CA GLU A 206 -17.81 -14.45 12.80
C GLU A 206 -17.09 -13.49 13.76
N SER A 207 -16.19 -12.63 13.25
CA SER A 207 -15.39 -11.75 14.11
C SER A 207 -16.19 -10.62 14.73
N MET A 208 -17.26 -10.16 14.09
CA MET A 208 -18.06 -9.02 14.54
C MET A 208 -18.63 -9.20 15.95
N PRO A 209 -19.34 -10.31 16.31
CA PRO A 209 -19.86 -10.49 17.68
C PRO A 209 -18.75 -10.61 18.71
N LEU A 210 -17.62 -11.23 18.38
CA LEU A 210 -16.46 -11.35 19.26
C LEU A 210 -15.82 -9.98 19.52
N LEU A 211 -15.70 -9.15 18.48
CA LEU A 211 -15.21 -7.77 18.61
C LEU A 211 -16.15 -6.93 19.48
N ASN A 212 -17.47 -7.00 19.26
CA ASN A 212 -18.45 -6.30 20.08
C ASN A 212 -18.36 -6.71 21.56
N ALA A 213 -18.19 -7.99 21.84
CA ALA A 213 -17.98 -8.48 23.21
C ALA A 213 -16.70 -7.92 23.83
N ARG A 214 -15.59 -7.86 23.09
CA ARG A 214 -14.31 -7.28 23.56
C ARG A 214 -14.38 -5.77 23.72
N ILE A 215 -15.14 -5.07 22.87
CA ILE A 215 -15.38 -3.63 22.95
C ILE A 215 -16.29 -3.29 24.15
N GLY A 216 -17.15 -4.25 24.58
CA GLY A 216 -18.10 -4.09 25.67
C GLY A 216 -19.41 -3.38 25.27
N ARG A 217 -19.68 -3.25 23.96
CA ARG A 217 -20.94 -2.71 23.41
C ARG A 217 -21.15 -3.18 21.98
N GLU A 218 -22.37 -3.08 21.48
CA GLU A 218 -22.69 -3.28 20.08
C GLU A 218 -22.19 -2.11 19.24
N TYR A 219 -20.95 -2.19 18.77
CA TYR A 219 -20.30 -1.19 17.91
C TYR A 219 -20.51 -1.50 16.43
N PHE A 220 -20.23 -2.74 16.03
CA PHE A 220 -20.46 -3.22 14.68
C PHE A 220 -21.85 -3.86 14.58
N LYS A 221 -22.69 -3.33 13.69
CA LYS A 221 -24.06 -3.85 13.46
C LYS A 221 -24.15 -4.86 12.33
N GLN A 222 -23.15 -4.87 11.46
CA GLN A 222 -23.05 -5.77 10.32
C GLN A 222 -21.58 -6.06 9.99
N SER A 223 -21.34 -7.18 9.29
CA SER A 223 -20.02 -7.53 8.78
C SER A 223 -19.51 -6.45 7.81
N GLY A 224 -18.21 -6.15 7.85
CA GLY A 224 -17.57 -5.26 6.90
C GLY A 224 -17.43 -5.85 5.49
N GLY A 225 -17.84 -7.12 5.29
CA GLY A 225 -17.77 -7.78 4.00
C GLY A 225 -16.31 -7.97 3.54
N SER A 226 -15.45 -8.46 4.43
CA SER A 226 -14.00 -8.54 4.18
C SER A 226 -13.47 -9.98 4.13
N MET A 227 -14.35 -10.98 4.10
CA MET A 227 -13.94 -12.39 4.05
C MET A 227 -13.61 -12.84 2.64
N ARG A 228 -12.39 -13.32 2.45
CA ARG A 228 -11.90 -13.73 1.12
C ARG A 228 -11.08 -15.01 1.21
N ALA A 229 -11.33 -15.95 0.31
CA ALA A 229 -10.59 -17.19 0.13
C ALA A 229 -9.79 -17.18 -1.16
N GLN A 230 -8.59 -17.74 -1.15
CA GLN A 230 -7.76 -17.87 -2.35
C GLN A 230 -8.43 -18.75 -3.40
N SER A 231 -9.07 -19.85 -2.96
CA SER A 231 -9.76 -20.80 -3.83
C SER A 231 -11.00 -21.38 -3.15
N ALA A 232 -11.78 -22.16 -3.88
CA ALA A 232 -12.96 -22.85 -3.34
C ALA A 232 -12.64 -23.92 -2.28
N GLY A 233 -11.39 -24.38 -2.21
CA GLY A 233 -10.93 -25.36 -1.21
C GLY A 233 -10.37 -24.71 0.07
N ASP A 234 -10.27 -23.39 0.11
CA ASP A 234 -9.67 -22.65 1.23
C ASP A 234 -10.74 -22.08 2.16
N ILE A 235 -10.42 -22.01 3.45
CA ILE A 235 -11.27 -21.34 4.43
C ILE A 235 -11.12 -19.82 4.23
N PRO A 236 -12.23 -19.06 4.11
CA PRO A 236 -12.16 -17.60 4.00
C PRO A 236 -11.48 -16.98 5.22
N LEU A 237 -10.63 -15.99 4.99
CA LEU A 237 -9.95 -15.21 6.02
C LEU A 237 -10.36 -13.74 5.92
N SER A 238 -10.28 -13.01 7.04
CA SER A 238 -10.43 -11.56 7.02
C SER A 238 -9.27 -10.95 6.23
N ARG A 239 -9.58 -10.27 5.12
CA ARG A 239 -8.60 -9.72 4.16
C ARG A 239 -8.95 -8.30 3.78
N MET A 240 -7.93 -7.54 3.42
CA MET A 240 -8.15 -6.26 2.77
C MET A 240 -8.93 -6.42 1.46
N THR A 241 -9.75 -5.45 1.17
CA THR A 241 -10.45 -5.23 -0.11
C THR A 241 -9.64 -4.24 -0.94
N ASN A 242 -10.20 -3.06 -1.25
CA ASN A 242 -9.40 -1.92 -1.66
C ASN A 242 -9.34 -0.97 -0.46
N ILE A 243 -8.14 -0.59 -0.08
CA ILE A 243 -7.88 0.36 1.01
C ILE A 243 -7.50 1.69 0.39
N LEU A 244 -8.30 2.70 0.65
CA LEU A 244 -8.18 4.01 0.03
C LEU A 244 -7.86 5.04 1.12
N ILE A 245 -6.72 5.69 1.00
CA ILE A 245 -6.44 6.93 1.73
C ILE A 245 -7.06 8.03 0.89
N GLU A 246 -8.05 8.71 1.46
CA GLU A 246 -8.78 9.75 0.73
C GLU A 246 -7.85 10.92 0.39
N PRO A 247 -7.97 11.52 -0.81
CA PRO A 247 -7.16 12.67 -1.18
C PRO A 247 -7.45 13.85 -0.25
N GLY A 248 -6.43 14.70 -0.08
CA GLY A 248 -6.56 15.96 0.64
C GLY A 248 -6.92 17.11 -0.31
N HIS A 249 -6.46 18.30 0.07
CA HIS A 249 -6.74 19.54 -0.67
C HIS A 249 -5.46 20.26 -1.13
N LEU A 250 -4.28 19.68 -0.88
CA LEU A 250 -3.02 20.31 -1.23
C LEU A 250 -2.74 20.12 -2.71
N ASP A 251 -2.40 21.19 -3.42
CA ASP A 251 -1.79 21.08 -4.72
C ASP A 251 -0.39 20.46 -4.58
N PHE A 252 -0.08 19.45 -5.37
CA PHE A 252 1.16 18.69 -5.20
C PHE A 252 2.41 19.52 -5.52
N GLU A 253 2.34 20.39 -6.54
CA GLU A 253 3.47 21.28 -6.85
C GLU A 253 3.68 22.31 -5.75
N ALA A 254 2.58 22.92 -5.24
CA ALA A 254 2.65 23.83 -4.10
C ALA A 254 3.18 23.14 -2.83
N MET A 255 2.84 21.86 -2.61
CA MET A 255 3.40 21.05 -1.52
C MET A 255 4.92 20.91 -1.65
N LYS A 256 5.43 20.61 -2.84
CA LYS A 256 6.86 20.51 -3.11
C LYS A 256 7.58 21.85 -2.94
N ASP A 257 6.95 22.92 -3.44
CA ASP A 257 7.53 24.27 -3.40
C ASP A 257 7.61 24.82 -1.98
N SER A 258 6.58 24.59 -1.15
CA SER A 258 6.53 25.05 0.23
C SER A 258 7.31 24.18 1.21
N ALA A 259 7.71 22.97 0.84
CA ALA A 259 8.47 22.09 1.69
C ALA A 259 9.82 22.72 2.11
N PRO A 260 10.22 22.66 3.39
CA PRO A 260 11.48 23.24 3.86
C PRO A 260 12.70 22.58 3.23
N GLU A 261 13.85 23.28 3.26
CA GLU A 261 15.15 22.72 2.89
C GLU A 261 15.45 21.46 3.69
N GLY A 262 16.04 20.47 3.03
CA GLY A 262 16.34 19.16 3.62
C GLY A 262 15.15 18.21 3.70
N THR A 263 13.95 18.60 3.20
CA THR A 263 12.84 17.66 3.03
C THR A 263 13.25 16.55 2.06
N VAL A 264 12.89 15.30 2.37
CA VAL A 264 13.13 14.16 1.50
C VAL A 264 11.82 13.66 0.89
N MET A 265 11.81 13.49 -0.42
CA MET A 265 10.69 12.90 -1.16
C MET A 265 11.04 11.46 -1.53
N PHE A 266 10.17 10.51 -1.14
CA PHE A 266 10.33 9.07 -1.35
C PHE A 266 9.46 8.60 -2.51
N GLY A 267 10.06 7.90 -3.46
CA GLY A 267 9.39 7.41 -4.67
C GLY A 267 8.75 6.04 -4.51
N SER A 268 9.28 5.04 -5.23
CA SER A 268 8.71 3.69 -5.28
C SER A 268 9.29 2.80 -4.19
N ASN A 269 8.49 1.88 -3.66
CA ASN A 269 8.94 0.90 -2.68
C ASN A 269 9.99 -0.07 -3.26
N LYS A 270 11.01 -0.35 -2.45
CA LYS A 270 12.05 -1.36 -2.72
C LYS A 270 12.05 -2.49 -1.70
N SER A 271 11.85 -2.16 -0.43
CA SER A 271 11.91 -3.12 0.67
C SER A 271 11.16 -2.62 1.88
N TRP A 272 10.72 -3.53 2.74
CA TRP A 272 10.06 -3.16 3.99
C TRP A 272 10.27 -4.19 5.07
N THR A 273 10.11 -3.72 6.31
CA THR A 273 9.99 -4.54 7.52
C THR A 273 8.97 -3.87 8.44
N ILE A 274 8.10 -4.65 9.03
CA ILE A 274 7.14 -4.19 10.02
C ILE A 274 7.04 -5.25 11.12
N ASP A 275 6.88 -4.83 12.40
CA ASP A 275 6.78 -5.76 13.50
C ASP A 275 5.42 -6.49 13.55
N ASP A 276 5.34 -7.56 14.33
CA ASP A 276 4.15 -8.41 14.45
C ASP A 276 2.91 -7.67 14.98
N TYR A 277 3.08 -6.54 15.65
CA TYR A 277 1.98 -5.71 16.13
C TYR A 277 1.60 -4.57 15.19
N ARG A 278 2.28 -4.41 14.05
CA ARG A 278 2.12 -3.29 13.10
C ARG A 278 2.42 -1.94 13.72
N ARG A 279 3.30 -1.91 14.72
CA ARG A 279 3.66 -0.72 15.46
C ARG A 279 4.91 -0.04 14.94
N HIS A 280 5.98 -0.79 14.70
CA HIS A 280 7.25 -0.26 14.22
C HIS A 280 7.51 -0.71 12.79
N PHE A 281 8.03 0.19 11.98
CA PHE A 281 8.26 -0.04 10.57
C PHE A 281 9.61 0.50 10.09
N GLN A 282 10.06 -0.05 8.97
CA GLN A 282 11.13 0.47 8.13
C GLN A 282 10.78 0.21 6.67
N PHE A 283 10.88 1.26 5.84
CA PHE A 283 10.62 1.19 4.40
C PHE A 283 11.79 1.78 3.63
N GLY A 284 12.32 1.02 2.68
CA GLY A 284 13.35 1.45 1.73
C GLY A 284 12.75 1.68 0.36
N VAL A 285 13.25 2.69 -0.35
CA VAL A 285 12.73 3.07 -1.65
C VAL A 285 13.74 2.87 -2.78
N GLU A 286 13.24 2.71 -3.99
CA GLU A 286 14.06 2.64 -5.20
C GLU A 286 14.72 3.97 -5.53
N ILE A 287 14.02 5.07 -5.26
CA ILE A 287 14.42 6.44 -5.63
C ILE A 287 13.95 7.44 -4.59
N ALA A 288 14.77 8.42 -4.30
CA ALA A 288 14.41 9.54 -3.45
C ALA A 288 15.04 10.85 -3.95
N TRP A 289 14.51 11.95 -3.47
CA TRP A 289 15.05 13.30 -3.74
C TRP A 289 15.11 14.10 -2.44
N GLU A 290 16.14 14.90 -2.30
CA GLU A 290 16.28 15.87 -1.19
C GLU A 290 16.14 17.28 -1.74
N LYS A 291 15.42 18.14 -1.01
CA LYS A 291 15.34 19.56 -1.34
C LYS A 291 16.62 20.27 -0.88
N VAL A 292 17.42 20.74 -1.84
CA VAL A 292 18.69 21.42 -1.59
C VAL A 292 18.74 22.73 -2.39
N ARG A 293 18.85 23.87 -1.71
CA ARG A 293 18.85 25.21 -2.32
C ARG A 293 17.65 25.42 -3.27
N GLY A 294 16.48 25.02 -2.80
CA GLY A 294 15.21 25.14 -3.56
C GLY A 294 15.05 24.14 -4.72
N ARG A 295 15.96 23.19 -4.91
CA ARG A 295 15.89 22.18 -5.99
C ARG A 295 15.79 20.78 -5.40
N TRP A 296 15.11 19.88 -6.11
CA TRP A 296 15.03 18.47 -5.78
C TRP A 296 16.22 17.74 -6.42
N GLU A 297 17.15 17.27 -5.58
CA GLU A 297 18.35 16.54 -5.99
C GLU A 297 18.20 15.06 -5.71
N LEU A 298 18.58 14.21 -6.66
CA LEU A 298 18.49 12.76 -6.59
C LEU A 298 19.31 12.19 -5.43
N ARG A 299 18.73 11.20 -4.72
CA ARG A 299 19.37 10.47 -3.62
C ARG A 299 19.14 8.97 -3.78
N LYS A 300 20.16 8.15 -3.50
CA LYS A 300 20.08 6.68 -3.50
C LYS A 300 20.02 6.11 -2.08
N ASN A 301 19.60 4.84 -2.00
CA ASN A 301 19.61 4.04 -0.77
C ASN A 301 18.81 4.67 0.38
N ALA A 302 17.79 5.43 0.08
CA ALA A 302 16.96 6.07 1.08
C ALA A 302 16.02 5.07 1.77
N LEU A 303 15.92 5.17 3.08
CA LEU A 303 14.88 4.52 3.86
C LEU A 303 14.33 5.48 4.93
N TYR A 304 13.13 5.17 5.41
CA TYR A 304 12.56 5.83 6.58
C TYR A 304 11.96 4.81 7.53
N TYR A 305 11.90 5.14 8.82
CA TYR A 305 11.52 4.20 9.86
C TYR A 305 10.90 4.91 11.06
N GLY A 306 10.15 4.16 11.85
CA GLY A 306 9.59 4.73 13.07
C GLY A 306 8.48 3.93 13.72
N ASP A 307 7.72 4.64 14.55
CA ASP A 307 6.49 4.18 15.20
C ASP A 307 5.29 4.66 14.37
N ASN A 308 4.41 3.74 13.99
CA ASN A 308 3.27 4.04 13.13
C ASN A 308 2.34 5.12 13.69
N LEU A 309 2.03 5.09 15.00
CA LEU A 309 1.14 6.09 15.56
C LEU A 309 1.76 7.49 15.58
N LYS A 310 3.07 7.57 15.89
CA LYS A 310 3.80 8.84 15.82
C LYS A 310 3.83 9.36 14.38
N PHE A 311 4.12 8.48 13.44
CA PHE A 311 4.16 8.80 12.02
C PHE A 311 2.82 9.36 11.51
N TRP A 312 1.72 8.64 11.71
CA TRP A 312 0.40 9.08 11.27
C TRP A 312 -0.08 10.36 11.94
N ARG A 313 0.27 10.59 13.21
CA ARG A 313 -0.03 11.84 13.94
C ARG A 313 0.77 13.03 13.42
N ASN A 314 1.92 12.78 12.79
CA ASN A 314 2.76 13.79 12.18
C ASN A 314 2.41 14.07 10.70
N CYS A 315 1.32 13.50 10.19
CA CYS A 315 0.81 13.81 8.85
C CYS A 315 0.35 15.27 8.80
N LEU A 316 0.87 16.01 7.83
CA LEU A 316 0.56 17.41 7.56
C LEU A 316 -0.53 17.58 6.47
N GLY A 317 -0.83 16.51 5.73
CA GLY A 317 -1.85 16.47 4.70
C GLY A 317 -1.51 15.59 3.52
N PHE A 318 -2.45 15.51 2.61
CA PHE A 318 -2.36 14.76 1.35
C PHE A 318 -2.58 15.71 0.18
N ALA A 319 -1.95 15.40 -0.94
CA ALA A 319 -2.28 16.08 -2.19
C ALA A 319 -3.72 15.77 -2.62
N ASP A 320 -4.24 16.57 -3.53
CA ASP A 320 -5.60 16.47 -4.02
C ASP A 320 -5.81 15.24 -4.95
N ASP A 321 -7.03 15.09 -5.45
CA ASP A 321 -7.48 13.97 -6.27
C ASP A 321 -6.80 13.89 -7.64
N ARG A 322 -6.25 15.01 -8.16
CA ARG A 322 -5.48 15.04 -9.41
C ARG A 322 -4.21 14.18 -9.35
N SER A 323 -3.67 13.99 -8.16
CA SER A 323 -2.47 13.19 -7.90
C SER A 323 -2.79 11.83 -7.25
N TRP A 324 -4.08 11.50 -7.09
CA TRP A 324 -4.51 10.24 -6.48
C TRP A 324 -4.36 9.07 -7.46
N VAL A 325 -3.79 7.96 -6.98
CA VAL A 325 -3.50 6.78 -7.81
C VAL A 325 -4.01 5.52 -7.12
N LEU A 326 -4.75 4.69 -7.87
CA LEU A 326 -5.17 3.35 -7.45
C LEU A 326 -4.16 2.31 -7.93
N TYR A 327 -3.61 1.53 -7.00
CA TYR A 327 -2.70 0.43 -7.26
C TYR A 327 -3.35 -0.92 -6.93
N GLY A 328 -3.06 -1.94 -7.75
CA GLY A 328 -3.41 -3.33 -7.48
C GLY A 328 -2.18 -4.14 -7.08
N LEU A 329 -2.12 -4.58 -5.83
CA LEU A 329 -1.08 -5.48 -5.34
C LEU A 329 -1.45 -6.94 -5.71
N PRO A 330 -0.57 -7.70 -6.38
CA PRO A 330 -0.90 -9.04 -6.87
C PRO A 330 -0.97 -10.11 -5.78
N ASN A 331 -0.22 -9.94 -4.69
CA ASN A 331 -0.05 -10.96 -3.68
C ASN A 331 0.09 -10.38 -2.27
N CYS A 332 -0.89 -10.64 -1.45
CA CYS A 332 -0.86 -10.41 -0.01
C CYS A 332 -1.04 -11.76 0.69
N GLY A 333 -0.04 -12.21 1.44
CA GLY A 333 -0.05 -13.50 2.14
C GLY A 333 -0.68 -13.43 3.52
N LYS A 334 -1.47 -14.44 3.90
CA LYS A 334 -2.04 -14.62 5.26
C LYS A 334 -2.41 -16.07 5.49
N GLY A 335 -2.42 -16.49 6.76
CA GLY A 335 -2.84 -17.83 7.19
C GLY A 335 -1.72 -18.87 7.17
N ASP A 336 -2.03 -20.05 7.72
CA ASP A 336 -1.18 -21.23 7.71
C ASP A 336 -2.07 -22.48 7.45
N PRO A 337 -1.98 -23.13 6.29
CA PRO A 337 -1.12 -22.78 5.15
C PRO A 337 -1.42 -21.40 4.55
N ILE A 338 -0.41 -20.78 3.96
CA ILE A 338 -0.51 -19.41 3.43
C ILE A 338 -1.49 -19.33 2.26
N GLN A 339 -2.39 -18.37 2.32
CA GLN A 339 -3.27 -17.98 1.23
C GLN A 339 -2.82 -16.63 0.65
N SER A 340 -2.71 -16.53 -0.66
CA SER A 340 -2.39 -15.29 -1.37
C SER A 340 -3.66 -14.60 -1.87
N MET A 341 -3.72 -13.27 -1.74
CA MET A 341 -4.87 -12.48 -2.18
C MET A 341 -4.44 -11.19 -2.87
N LYS A 342 -5.18 -10.81 -3.92
CA LYS A 342 -5.01 -9.50 -4.57
C LYS A 342 -5.71 -8.42 -3.73
N THR A 343 -5.04 -7.29 -3.49
CA THR A 343 -5.57 -6.17 -2.70
C THR A 343 -5.33 -4.85 -3.43
N GLY A 344 -6.33 -3.96 -3.44
CA GLY A 344 -6.22 -2.64 -4.04
C GLY A 344 -5.81 -1.59 -3.00
N HIS A 345 -5.03 -0.59 -3.41
CA HIS A 345 -4.62 0.51 -2.55
C HIS A 345 -4.65 1.82 -3.33
N GLY A 346 -5.19 2.86 -2.72
CA GLY A 346 -5.28 4.18 -3.34
C GLY A 346 -4.79 5.28 -2.41
N THR A 347 -3.96 6.19 -2.92
CA THR A 347 -3.49 7.37 -2.18
C THR A 347 -3.01 8.48 -3.12
N SER A 348 -2.96 9.69 -2.58
CA SER A 348 -2.21 10.83 -3.14
C SER A 348 -0.84 10.93 -2.46
N PRO A 349 0.11 11.75 -2.98
CA PRO A 349 1.30 12.13 -2.25
C PRO A 349 0.97 12.63 -0.84
N ALA A 350 1.71 12.13 0.14
CA ALA A 350 1.47 12.39 1.56
C ALA A 350 2.63 13.18 2.16
N TYR A 351 2.34 14.20 2.99
CA TYR A 351 3.33 15.07 3.61
C TYR A 351 3.38 14.87 5.11
N PHE A 352 4.58 14.66 5.64
CA PHE A 352 4.85 14.36 7.05
C PHE A 352 5.96 15.23 7.61
N LYS A 353 5.88 15.54 8.89
CA LYS A 353 7.01 16.11 9.67
C LYS A 353 7.64 15.05 10.58
N ASP A 354 8.84 15.33 11.06
CA ASP A 354 9.56 14.54 12.06
C ASP A 354 9.69 13.04 11.70
N VAL A 355 10.03 12.76 10.46
CA VAL A 355 10.29 11.40 9.95
C VAL A 355 11.76 11.05 10.12
N ASN A 356 12.07 9.89 10.72
CA ASN A 356 13.43 9.41 10.79
C ASN A 356 13.86 8.83 9.44
N ILE A 357 14.96 9.35 8.91
CA ILE A 357 15.53 8.92 7.63
C ILE A 357 16.89 8.27 7.88
N GLY A 358 17.15 7.18 7.17
CA GLY A 358 18.39 6.42 7.20
C GLY A 358 18.83 6.00 5.80
N ILE A 359 19.87 5.19 5.77
CA ILE A 359 20.48 4.65 4.55
C ILE A 359 20.34 3.12 4.57
N ALA A 360 19.78 2.54 3.51
CA ALA A 360 19.71 1.10 3.35
C ALA A 360 21.08 0.50 3.05
N GLY A 361 21.46 -0.57 3.78
CA GLY A 361 22.73 -1.25 3.61
C GLY A 361 23.93 -0.58 4.30
N ALA A 362 23.67 0.34 5.24
CA ALA A 362 24.69 0.92 6.10
C ALA A 362 24.98 0.04 7.32
#